data_8f94ac49eae72ad4216f490c5959202f
#
_entry.id   8f94ac49eae72ad4216f490c5959202f
#
_cell.length_a   1.000
_cell.length_b   1.000
_cell.length_c   1.000
_cell.angle_alpha   90.00
_cell.angle_beta   90.00
_cell.angle_gamma   90.00
#
_symmetry.space_group_name_H-M   'P 1'
#
loop_
_entity.id
_entity.type
_entity.pdbx_description
1 polymer ?
#
loop_
_entity_poly.entity_id
_entity_poly.type
_entity_poly.pdbx_seq_one_letter_code
_entity_poly.pdbx_strand_id
1 'polypeptide(L)' 'MPNVEFKRKAWLSRQEVADRLIALGNALANGSEIELSSGGDTLKLGVAGHVNWELEIEIDGDETELEIEIKWTD' A
#
# COMPACT_ATOMS: atom_id res chain seq x y z
N MET A 1 -0.18 16.76 16.82
CA MET A 1 -0.18 16.49 15.38
C MET A 1 -1.41 15.70 15.02
N PRO A 2 -2.16 16.11 14.02
CA PRO A 2 -3.30 15.34 13.62
C PRO A 2 -2.84 14.02 12.95
N ASN A 3 -3.60 12.98 13.21
CA ASN A 3 -3.39 11.71 12.54
C ASN A 3 -4.15 11.73 11.21
N VAL A 4 -3.52 11.23 10.17
CA VAL A 4 -4.15 11.06 8.88
C VAL A 4 -4.29 9.57 8.61
N GLU A 5 -5.49 9.17 8.27
CA GLU A 5 -5.76 7.78 7.93
C GLU A 5 -6.48 7.72 6.59
N PHE A 6 -5.95 6.89 5.70
CA PHE A 6 -6.53 6.67 4.39
C PHE A 6 -6.63 5.16 4.18
N LYS A 7 -7.85 4.67 4.05
CA LYS A 7 -8.09 3.23 3.99
C LYS A 7 -8.97 2.89 2.81
N ARG A 8 -8.59 1.85 2.09
CA ARG A 8 -9.35 1.35 0.96
C ARG A 8 -9.57 -0.14 1.10
N LYS A 9 -10.79 -0.56 0.81
CA LYS A 9 -11.15 -1.97 0.72
C LYS A 9 -11.83 -2.20 -0.61
N ALA A 10 -11.54 -3.33 -1.23
CA ALA A 10 -12.19 -3.70 -2.48
C ALA A 10 -12.20 -5.22 -2.64
N TRP A 11 -13.21 -5.71 -3.33
CA TRP A 11 -13.28 -7.10 -3.78
C TRP A 11 -12.71 -7.15 -5.18
N LEU A 12 -11.55 -7.78 -5.34
CA LEU A 12 -10.79 -7.73 -6.59
C LEU A 12 -10.38 -9.13 -7.01
N SER A 13 -10.16 -9.31 -8.30
CA SER A 13 -9.50 -10.50 -8.79
C SER A 13 -8.04 -10.49 -8.38
N ARG A 14 -7.41 -11.66 -8.36
CA ARG A 14 -5.98 -11.76 -8.10
C ARG A 14 -5.17 -10.95 -9.12
N GLN A 15 -5.60 -10.92 -10.38
CA GLN A 15 -4.94 -10.14 -11.42
C GLN A 15 -5.03 -8.64 -11.16
N GLU A 16 -6.18 -8.17 -10.73
CA GLU A 16 -6.36 -6.75 -10.38
C GLU A 16 -5.47 -6.36 -9.21
N VAL A 17 -5.30 -7.24 -8.21
CA VAL A 17 -4.37 -7.01 -7.11
C VAL A 17 -2.94 -6.92 -7.63
N ALA A 18 -2.55 -7.84 -8.51
CA ALA A 18 -1.22 -7.84 -9.11
C ALA A 18 -0.95 -6.52 -9.84
N ASP A 19 -1.91 -6.06 -10.62
CA ASP A 19 -1.79 -4.81 -11.38
C ASP A 19 -1.61 -3.60 -10.46
N ARG A 20 -2.33 -3.56 -9.34
CA ARG A 20 -2.19 -2.49 -8.36
C ARG A 20 -0.83 -2.50 -7.67
N LEU A 21 -0.33 -3.69 -7.34
CA LEU A 21 0.99 -3.83 -6.71
C LEU A 21 2.11 -3.43 -7.67
N ILE A 22 1.99 -3.79 -8.95
CA ILE A 22 2.96 -3.38 -9.97
C ILE A 22 2.97 -1.86 -10.12
N ALA A 23 1.79 -1.24 -10.17
CA ALA A 23 1.68 0.21 -10.27
C ALA A 23 2.32 0.91 -9.07
N LEU A 24 2.07 0.40 -7.86
CA LEU A 24 2.69 0.93 -6.64
C LEU A 24 4.20 0.76 -6.66
N GLY A 25 4.67 -0.41 -7.07
CA GLY A 25 6.10 -0.69 -7.20
C GLY A 25 6.78 0.24 -8.19
N ASN A 26 6.15 0.47 -9.33
CA ASN A 26 6.68 1.39 -10.34
C ASN A 26 6.75 2.83 -9.82
N ALA A 27 5.74 3.27 -9.08
CA ALA A 27 5.74 4.61 -8.48
C ALA A 27 6.90 4.77 -7.50
N LEU A 28 7.14 3.77 -6.65
CA LEU A 28 8.26 3.78 -5.71
C LEU A 28 9.62 3.74 -6.41
N ALA A 29 9.73 3.00 -7.51
CA ALA A 29 10.96 2.90 -8.26
C ALA A 29 11.30 4.19 -9.02
N ASN A 30 10.29 4.94 -9.44
CA ASN A 30 10.47 6.13 -10.28
C ASN A 30 10.63 7.43 -9.51
N GLY A 31 10.42 7.42 -8.21
CA GLY A 31 10.56 8.65 -7.43
C GLY A 31 10.30 8.45 -5.95
N SER A 32 10.38 9.55 -5.24
CA SER A 32 10.20 9.59 -3.80
C SER A 32 8.77 9.93 -3.37
N GLU A 33 7.84 9.96 -4.32
CA GLU A 33 6.47 10.33 -4.03
C GLU A 33 5.50 9.33 -4.67
N ILE A 34 4.50 8.92 -3.92
CA ILE A 34 3.43 8.09 -4.44
C ILE A 34 2.11 8.85 -4.36
N GLU A 35 1.22 8.58 -5.30
CA GLU A 35 -0.10 9.18 -5.36
C GLU A 35 -1.17 8.10 -5.30
N LEU A 36 -2.11 8.27 -4.38
CA LEU A 36 -3.22 7.36 -4.19
C LEU A 36 -4.53 8.11 -4.43
N SER A 37 -5.37 7.57 -5.31
CA SER A 37 -6.65 8.18 -5.65
C SER A 37 -7.80 7.24 -5.38
N SER A 38 -8.91 7.77 -4.90
CA SER A 38 -10.13 7.01 -4.75
C SER A 38 -11.33 7.95 -4.59
N GLY A 39 -12.36 7.70 -5.39
CA GLY A 39 -13.63 8.40 -5.25
C GLY A 39 -13.54 9.92 -5.35
N GLY A 40 -12.60 10.44 -6.12
CA GLY A 40 -12.38 11.88 -6.25
C GLY A 40 -11.35 12.45 -5.28
N ASP A 41 -10.94 11.69 -4.28
CA ASP A 41 -9.89 12.10 -3.35
C ASP A 41 -8.54 11.62 -3.84
N THR A 42 -7.53 12.46 -3.68
CA THR A 42 -6.15 12.14 -4.02
C THR A 42 -5.24 12.44 -2.85
N LEU A 43 -4.41 11.48 -2.50
CA LEU A 43 -3.40 11.64 -1.46
C LEU A 43 -2.02 11.46 -2.08
N LYS A 44 -1.14 12.42 -1.83
CA LYS A 44 0.27 12.34 -2.24
C LYS A 44 1.13 12.15 -1.01
N LEU A 45 2.02 11.17 -1.07
CA LEU A 45 2.92 10.83 0.04
C LEU A 45 4.36 10.86 -0.43
N GLY A 46 5.19 11.57 0.32
CA GLY A 46 6.64 11.44 0.17
C GLY A 46 7.10 10.18 0.87
N VAL A 47 7.98 9.42 0.23
CA VAL A 47 8.50 8.16 0.77
C VAL A 47 10.00 8.30 0.99
N ALA A 48 10.45 7.96 2.20
CA ALA A 48 11.88 8.01 2.55
C ALA A 48 12.67 7.02 1.70
N GLY A 49 13.97 7.29 1.53
CA GLY A 49 14.84 6.44 0.74
C GLY A 49 15.08 5.05 1.34
N HIS A 50 14.89 4.92 2.65
CA HIS A 50 14.96 3.64 3.36
C HIS A 50 13.75 3.50 4.24
N VAL A 51 13.15 2.33 4.24
CA VAL A 51 11.90 2.05 4.94
C VAL A 51 11.98 0.72 5.66
N ASN A 52 11.12 0.53 6.64
CA ASN A 52 10.94 -0.77 7.26
C ASN A 52 9.90 -1.55 6.48
N TRP A 53 10.22 -2.77 6.14
CA TRP A 53 9.37 -3.68 5.40
C TRP A 53 8.94 -4.83 6.28
N GLU A 54 7.65 -5.14 6.26
CA GLU A 54 7.12 -6.31 6.96
C GLU A 54 6.15 -7.06 6.06
N LEU A 55 6.32 -8.36 5.98
CA LEU A 55 5.43 -9.26 5.28
C LEU A 55 4.91 -10.27 6.30
N GLU A 56 3.61 -10.37 6.42
CA GLU A 56 2.96 -11.28 7.37
C GLU A 56 1.94 -12.15 6.67
N ILE A 57 1.92 -13.43 7.02
CA ILE A 57 0.93 -14.39 6.55
C ILE A 57 0.27 -15.01 7.77
N GLU A 58 -1.05 -14.98 7.80
CA GLU A 58 -1.83 -15.59 8.86
C GLU A 58 -2.87 -16.51 8.26
N ILE A 59 -2.96 -17.73 8.79
CA ILE A 59 -3.95 -18.72 8.37
C ILE A 59 -4.79 -19.06 9.58
N ASP A 60 -6.10 -18.81 9.47
CA ASP A 60 -7.05 -19.07 10.55
C ASP A 60 -8.29 -19.75 9.96
N GLY A 61 -8.41 -21.07 10.22
CA GLY A 61 -9.50 -21.84 9.64
C GLY A 61 -9.47 -21.80 8.11
N ASP A 62 -10.54 -21.30 7.53
CA ASP A 62 -10.68 -21.20 6.06
C ASP A 62 -10.14 -19.89 5.50
N GLU A 63 -9.74 -18.97 6.37
CA GLU A 63 -9.29 -17.65 5.96
C GLU A 63 -7.77 -17.54 5.93
N THR A 64 -7.25 -16.99 4.85
CA THR A 64 -5.83 -16.71 4.69
C THR A 64 -5.65 -15.23 4.47
N GLU A 65 -4.71 -14.63 5.20
CA GLU A 65 -4.42 -13.21 5.12
C GLU A 65 -2.95 -13.00 4.80
N LEU A 66 -2.69 -12.16 3.82
CA LEU A 66 -1.35 -11.70 3.46
C LEU A 66 -1.30 -10.20 3.66
N GLU A 67 -0.41 -9.73 4.53
CA GLU A 67 -0.21 -8.31 4.79
C GLU A 67 1.17 -7.86 4.40
N ILE A 68 1.24 -6.70 3.76
CA ILE A 68 2.49 -6.03 3.45
C ILE A 68 2.44 -4.67 4.10
N GLU A 69 3.45 -4.35 4.90
CA GLU A 69 3.52 -3.07 5.60
C GLU A 69 4.85 -2.40 5.30
N ILE A 70 4.78 -1.12 4.98
CA ILE A 70 5.95 -0.28 4.72
C ILE A 70 5.83 0.93 5.63
N LYS A 71 6.83 1.13 6.50
CA LYS A 71 6.85 2.24 7.46
C LYS A 71 8.12 3.06 7.33
N TRP A 72 7.99 4.35 7.49
CA TRP A 72 9.13 5.26 7.55
C TRP A 72 8.81 6.47 8.41
N THR A 73 9.83 7.16 8.83
CA THR A 73 9.72 8.45 9.50
C THR A 73 10.49 9.48 8.70
N ASP A 74 10.01 10.67 8.70
CA ASP A 74 10.66 11.77 8.00
C ASP A 74 11.78 12.42 8.83
#